data_9a96e73cc5952db3ecb005b6abcfca76
#
_entry.id   9a96e73cc5952db3ecb005b6abcfca76
#
_cell.length_a   1.000
_cell.length_b   1.000
_cell.length_c   1.000
_cell.angle_alpha   90.00
_cell.angle_beta   90.00
_cell.angle_gamma   90.00
#
_symmetry.space_group_name_H-M   'P 1'
#
loop_
_entity.id
_entity.type
_entity.pdbx_description
1 polymer ?
#
loop_
_entity_poly.entity_id
_entity_poly.type
_entity_poly.pdbx_seq_one_letter_code
_entity_poly.pdbx_strand_id
1 'polypeptide(L)'
;MIKSSLWLLCLCMFISISVKADSTEYIVQPGDMIKVELPGEEIFDDAFSVDRDGDILIQEIGKVKVVGMYESELTEMLKERLKEVYRDLSGLQIIVSKKQMIISVNGYVSSPGEYVLPATANIQMALQKADGLRSGAQINKLRLKRNDQEIVFDYKSYLDSGDASILPKLQSLDELFVPASPIIGNVEMDFDPAKIPDAGDAARDSSAIKVFGEVMSPGSFSFREGKSIIDLLMRAGG
;
A
#
# COMPACT_ATOMS: atom_id res chain seq x y z
N MET A 1 -36.56 40.17 -69.34
CA MET A 1 -35.99 38.89 -68.99
C MET A 1 -34.79 39.20 -68.11
N ILE A 2 -34.98 39.22 -66.78
CA ILE A 2 -33.99 39.60 -65.81
C ILE A 2 -33.71 38.33 -64.94
N LYS A 3 -32.51 37.80 -65.01
CA LYS A 3 -32.04 36.67 -64.15
C LYS A 3 -31.37 37.27 -62.89
N SER A 4 -32.07 37.19 -61.79
CA SER A 4 -31.50 37.48 -60.45
C SER A 4 -30.69 36.34 -59.96
N SER A 5 -29.38 36.54 -59.84
CA SER A 5 -28.43 35.61 -59.22
C SER A 5 -28.41 35.83 -57.70
N LEU A 6 -28.95 34.87 -56.94
CA LEU A 6 -28.98 34.88 -55.47
C LEU A 6 -27.65 34.30 -54.95
N TRP A 7 -26.76 35.19 -54.48
CA TRP A 7 -25.53 34.84 -53.79
C TRP A 7 -25.86 34.43 -52.36
N LEU A 8 -25.81 33.15 -52.09
CA LEU A 8 -25.96 32.58 -50.74
C LEU A 8 -24.60 32.72 -50.02
N LEU A 9 -24.48 33.70 -49.17
CA LEU A 9 -23.31 33.90 -48.31
C LEU A 9 -23.38 32.89 -47.14
N CYS A 10 -22.67 31.78 -47.26
CA CYS A 10 -22.53 30.80 -46.19
C CYS A 10 -21.51 31.31 -45.13
N LEU A 11 -22.02 31.97 -44.09
CA LEU A 11 -21.25 32.43 -42.95
C LEU A 11 -20.93 31.21 -42.06
N CYS A 12 -19.81 30.56 -42.30
CA CYS A 12 -19.27 29.53 -41.41
C CYS A 12 -18.81 30.18 -40.09
N MET A 13 -19.69 30.18 -39.12
CA MET A 13 -19.38 30.57 -37.75
C MET A 13 -18.48 29.49 -37.14
N PHE A 14 -17.17 29.68 -37.19
CA PHE A 14 -16.21 28.85 -36.44
C PHE A 14 -16.45 29.06 -34.94
N ILE A 15 -17.23 28.20 -34.35
CA ILE A 15 -17.30 28.08 -32.89
C ILE A 15 -15.96 27.44 -32.46
N SER A 16 -15.03 28.26 -32.04
CA SER A 16 -13.82 27.79 -31.37
C SER A 16 -14.23 27.22 -30.03
N ILE A 17 -14.45 25.91 -29.98
CA ILE A 17 -14.54 25.18 -28.72
C ILE A 17 -13.13 25.21 -28.14
N SER A 18 -12.86 26.12 -27.20
CA SER A 18 -11.71 26.05 -26.32
C SER A 18 -11.90 24.78 -25.48
N VAL A 19 -11.29 23.69 -25.91
CA VAL A 19 -11.06 22.54 -25.05
C VAL A 19 -10.10 23.02 -23.98
N LYS A 20 -10.66 23.42 -22.83
CA LYS A 20 -9.89 23.61 -21.60
C LYS A 20 -9.37 22.21 -21.29
N ALA A 21 -8.09 21.97 -21.51
CA ALA A 21 -7.43 20.77 -21.00
C ALA A 21 -7.68 20.79 -19.49
N ASP A 22 -8.52 19.87 -19.04
CA ASP A 22 -8.74 19.62 -17.62
C ASP A 22 -7.46 18.95 -17.13
N SER A 23 -6.44 19.78 -16.85
CA SER A 23 -5.27 19.35 -16.10
C SER A 23 -5.82 19.09 -14.70
N THR A 24 -6.14 17.83 -14.41
CA THR A 24 -6.51 17.40 -13.07
C THR A 24 -5.34 17.80 -12.17
N GLU A 25 -5.49 18.94 -11.50
CA GLU A 25 -4.48 19.48 -10.60
C GLU A 25 -4.24 18.45 -9.49
N TYR A 26 -2.98 18.24 -9.13
CA TYR A 26 -2.62 17.22 -8.15
C TYR A 26 -3.09 17.65 -6.75
N ILE A 27 -3.68 16.73 -6.02
CA ILE A 27 -4.09 16.93 -4.62
C ILE A 27 -3.04 16.29 -3.72
N VAL A 28 -2.50 17.06 -2.80
CA VAL A 28 -1.48 16.65 -1.82
C VAL A 28 -2.04 15.56 -0.90
N GLN A 29 -1.26 14.51 -0.72
CA GLN A 29 -1.62 13.38 0.13
C GLN A 29 -0.48 13.00 1.10
N PRO A 30 -0.78 12.28 2.20
CA PRO A 30 0.25 11.77 3.10
C PRO A 30 1.29 10.92 2.37
N GLY A 31 2.56 11.17 2.66
CA GLY A 31 3.71 10.54 2.00
C GLY A 31 4.34 11.39 0.91
N ASP A 32 3.66 12.40 0.38
CA ASP A 32 4.24 13.30 -0.61
C ASP A 32 5.46 14.05 -0.07
N MET A 33 6.34 14.44 -0.99
CA MET A 33 7.49 15.29 -0.68
C MET A 33 7.28 16.67 -1.31
N ILE A 34 7.24 17.69 -0.48
CA ILE A 34 7.10 19.08 -0.89
C ILE A 34 8.46 19.75 -0.84
N LYS A 35 8.92 20.27 -1.96
CA LYS A 35 10.12 21.07 -2.03
C LYS A 35 9.75 22.55 -2.04
N VAL A 36 10.36 23.27 -1.11
CA VAL A 36 10.31 24.73 -1.04
C VAL A 36 11.69 25.22 -1.45
N GLU A 37 11.78 26.13 -2.39
CA GLU A 37 13.03 26.75 -2.80
C GLU A 37 12.93 28.25 -2.62
N LEU A 38 13.78 28.81 -1.76
CA LEU A 38 13.91 30.25 -1.55
C LEU A 38 15.38 30.62 -1.72
N PRO A 39 15.75 31.38 -2.76
CA PRO A 39 17.15 31.71 -3.02
C PRO A 39 17.82 32.39 -1.83
N GLY A 40 18.94 31.83 -1.37
CA GLY A 40 19.70 32.35 -0.23
C GLY A 40 19.35 31.75 1.13
N GLU A 41 18.41 30.83 1.20
CA GLU A 41 17.98 30.17 2.44
C GLU A 41 18.25 28.65 2.37
N GLU A 42 19.33 28.20 3.03
CA GLU A 42 19.77 26.80 3.04
C GLU A 42 18.76 25.85 3.73
N ILE A 43 17.90 26.39 4.60
CA ILE A 43 16.92 25.60 5.36
C ILE A 43 15.90 24.89 4.46
N PHE A 44 15.76 25.33 3.23
CA PHE A 44 14.89 24.74 2.21
C PHE A 44 15.64 23.80 1.24
N ASP A 45 16.88 23.41 1.51
CA ASP A 45 17.63 22.52 0.64
C ASP A 45 17.01 21.11 0.59
N ASP A 46 16.41 20.67 1.70
CA ASP A 46 15.71 19.40 1.81
C ASP A 46 14.21 19.54 1.52
N ALA A 47 13.62 18.47 0.96
CA ALA A 47 12.17 18.42 0.77
C ALA A 47 11.46 17.98 2.06
N PHE A 48 10.31 18.57 2.34
CA PHE A 48 9.47 18.27 3.49
C PHE A 48 8.52 17.11 3.18
N SER A 49 8.52 16.08 4.04
CA SER A 49 7.59 14.96 3.91
C SER A 49 6.24 15.32 4.53
N VAL A 50 5.16 15.02 3.83
CA VAL A 50 3.80 15.08 4.37
C VAL A 50 3.60 13.88 5.29
N ASP A 51 3.41 14.12 6.57
CA ASP A 51 3.23 13.08 7.56
C ASP A 51 1.85 12.38 7.44
N ARG A 52 1.62 11.35 8.30
CA ARG A 52 0.37 10.59 8.29
C ARG A 52 -0.85 11.45 8.62
N ASP A 53 -0.66 12.48 9.41
CA ASP A 53 -1.72 13.43 9.76
C ASP A 53 -1.98 14.43 8.64
N GLY A 54 -1.11 14.47 7.63
CA GLY A 54 -1.20 15.37 6.49
C GLY A 54 -0.59 16.73 6.74
N ASP A 55 0.38 16.81 7.67
CA ASP A 55 1.13 18.00 8.00
C ASP A 55 2.56 17.93 7.44
N ILE A 56 3.15 19.09 7.17
CA ILE A 56 4.60 19.25 7.00
C ILE A 56 5.16 20.04 8.18
N LEU A 57 6.40 19.78 8.53
CA LEU A 57 7.10 20.53 9.58
C LEU A 57 8.17 21.40 8.96
N ILE A 58 7.96 22.72 9.01
CA ILE A 58 8.94 23.75 8.64
C ILE A 58 9.39 24.42 9.92
N GLN A 59 10.71 24.43 10.20
CA GLN A 59 11.23 24.85 11.50
C GLN A 59 10.75 26.25 11.94
N GLU A 60 10.69 27.19 11.00
CA GLU A 60 10.39 28.61 11.26
C GLU A 60 8.92 28.87 11.49
N ILE A 61 8.02 28.10 10.89
CA ILE A 61 6.57 28.31 10.96
C ILE A 61 5.83 27.14 11.64
N GLY A 62 6.57 26.09 12.03
CA GLY A 62 6.03 24.92 12.71
C GLY A 62 5.27 23.95 11.80
N LYS A 63 4.33 23.21 12.38
CA LYS A 63 3.48 22.27 11.63
C LYS A 63 2.43 23.01 10.81
N VAL A 64 2.32 22.62 9.55
CA VAL A 64 1.38 23.19 8.59
C VAL A 64 0.58 22.10 7.91
N LYS A 65 -0.75 22.16 8.01
CA LYS A 65 -1.68 21.24 7.35
C LYS A 65 -1.69 21.47 5.85
N VAL A 66 -1.41 20.43 5.07
CA VAL A 66 -1.29 20.54 3.61
C VAL A 66 -2.10 19.47 2.86
N VAL A 67 -2.53 18.41 3.54
CA VAL A 67 -3.30 17.32 2.92
C VAL A 67 -4.62 17.82 2.34
N GLY A 68 -4.96 17.33 1.14
CA GLY A 68 -6.20 17.68 0.46
C GLY A 68 -6.16 19.01 -0.31
N MET A 69 -5.06 19.77 -0.23
CA MET A 69 -4.89 21.01 -1.00
C MET A 69 -4.43 20.70 -2.43
N TYR A 70 -4.86 21.54 -3.35
CA TYR A 70 -4.24 21.60 -4.67
C TYR A 70 -2.85 22.22 -4.59
N GLU A 71 -1.97 21.90 -5.53
CA GLU A 71 -0.59 22.42 -5.54
C GLU A 71 -0.55 23.96 -5.62
N SER A 72 -1.52 24.57 -6.33
CA SER A 72 -1.70 26.03 -6.37
C SER A 72 -2.12 26.61 -5.02
N GLU A 73 -3.07 25.99 -4.32
CA GLU A 73 -3.54 26.40 -3.00
C GLU A 73 -2.44 26.28 -1.95
N LEU A 74 -1.67 25.17 -2.02
CA LEU A 74 -0.49 24.96 -1.18
C LEU A 74 0.51 26.10 -1.33
N THR A 75 0.80 26.49 -2.57
CA THR A 75 1.75 27.57 -2.88
C THR A 75 1.31 28.88 -2.26
N GLU A 76 0.07 29.28 -2.43
CA GLU A 76 -0.44 30.54 -1.88
C GLU A 76 -0.48 30.50 -0.33
N MET A 77 -0.92 29.40 0.26
CA MET A 77 -0.99 29.25 1.72
C MET A 77 0.40 29.31 2.35
N LEU A 78 1.38 28.56 1.81
CA LEU A 78 2.74 28.57 2.34
C LEU A 78 3.42 29.94 2.15
N LYS A 79 3.18 30.60 1.03
CA LYS A 79 3.67 31.95 0.78
C LYS A 79 3.17 32.94 1.82
N GLU A 80 1.89 32.89 2.19
CA GLU A 80 1.33 33.75 3.25
C GLU A 80 1.97 33.45 4.62
N ARG A 81 2.17 32.18 4.95
CA ARG A 81 2.83 31.80 6.21
C ARG A 81 4.30 32.23 6.26
N LEU A 82 5.02 32.07 5.15
CA LEU A 82 6.43 32.43 5.08
C LEU A 82 6.67 33.96 5.12
N LYS A 83 5.70 34.77 4.69
CA LYS A 83 5.77 36.24 4.83
C LYS A 83 5.88 36.72 6.28
N GLU A 84 5.43 35.93 7.25
CA GLU A 84 5.53 36.29 8.66
C GLU A 84 6.98 36.23 9.16
N VAL A 85 7.84 35.45 8.50
CA VAL A 85 9.21 35.18 8.90
C VAL A 85 10.22 35.80 7.91
N TYR A 86 9.95 35.71 6.62
CA TYR A 86 10.85 36.15 5.55
C TYR A 86 10.35 37.46 4.93
N ARG A 87 11.25 38.46 4.85
CA ARG A 87 10.91 39.76 4.27
C ARG A 87 10.88 39.75 2.75
N ASP A 88 11.72 38.94 2.14
CA ASP A 88 11.82 38.81 0.69
C ASP A 88 11.53 37.35 0.30
N LEU A 89 10.48 37.16 -0.47
CA LEU A 89 10.09 35.89 -1.05
C LEU A 89 10.28 35.87 -2.56
N SER A 90 11.17 36.74 -3.08
CA SER A 90 11.48 36.78 -4.50
C SER A 90 12.12 35.48 -4.93
N GLY A 91 11.54 34.82 -5.93
CA GLY A 91 12.03 33.54 -6.41
C GLY A 91 11.56 32.32 -5.61
N LEU A 92 10.66 32.47 -4.63
CA LEU A 92 10.03 31.37 -3.92
C LEU A 92 9.36 30.41 -4.93
N GLN A 93 9.73 29.13 -4.89
CA GLN A 93 9.10 28.05 -5.63
C GLN A 93 8.65 26.97 -4.65
N ILE A 94 7.43 26.47 -4.83
CA ILE A 94 6.85 25.39 -4.03
C ILE A 94 6.28 24.37 -4.99
N ILE A 95 6.77 23.14 -4.91
CA ILE A 95 6.38 22.06 -5.80
C ILE A 95 6.22 20.75 -5.04
N VAL A 96 5.32 19.88 -5.47
CA VAL A 96 5.28 18.49 -5.04
C VAL A 96 6.35 17.71 -5.81
N SER A 97 7.54 17.59 -5.20
CA SER A 97 8.74 17.04 -5.86
C SER A 97 8.68 15.53 -6.04
N LYS A 98 8.01 14.81 -5.13
CA LYS A 98 7.76 13.37 -5.24
C LYS A 98 6.33 13.07 -4.80
N LYS A 99 5.57 12.46 -5.72
CA LYS A 99 4.22 11.97 -5.45
C LYS A 99 4.32 10.57 -4.88
N GLN A 100 3.99 10.42 -3.61
CA GLN A 100 4.15 9.18 -2.84
C GLN A 100 2.88 8.90 -2.04
N MET A 101 2.78 7.67 -1.50
CA MET A 101 1.71 7.27 -0.59
C MET A 101 2.29 6.47 0.56
N ILE A 102 1.65 6.54 1.72
CA ILE A 102 1.95 5.74 2.89
C ILE A 102 0.99 4.55 2.90
N ILE A 103 1.52 3.32 2.92
CA ILE A 103 0.74 2.08 2.93
C ILE A 103 1.19 1.23 4.12
N SER A 104 0.23 0.73 4.90
CA SER A 104 0.50 -0.29 5.91
C SER A 104 0.31 -1.69 5.32
N VAL A 105 1.28 -2.58 5.47
CA VAL A 105 1.20 -3.98 5.04
C VAL A 105 1.33 -4.86 6.27
N ASN A 106 0.29 -5.62 6.57
CA ASN A 106 0.18 -6.41 7.79
C ASN A 106 -0.21 -7.87 7.51
N GLY A 107 -0.08 -8.72 8.54
CA GLY A 107 -0.46 -10.13 8.48
C GLY A 107 0.66 -11.03 7.99
N TYR A 108 0.35 -11.97 7.11
CA TYR A 108 1.24 -13.08 6.73
C TYR A 108 2.22 -12.69 5.61
N VAL A 109 3.00 -11.63 5.85
CA VAL A 109 4.12 -11.14 5.04
C VAL A 109 5.43 -11.26 5.81
N SER A 110 6.56 -11.24 5.11
CA SER A 110 7.87 -11.42 5.75
C SER A 110 8.25 -10.26 6.67
N SER A 111 7.95 -9.04 6.27
CA SER A 111 8.25 -7.79 7.00
C SER A 111 6.98 -6.95 7.10
N PRO A 112 6.10 -7.19 8.12
CA PRO A 112 4.96 -6.31 8.35
C PRO A 112 5.42 -4.92 8.76
N GLY A 113 4.73 -3.87 8.30
CA GLY A 113 5.08 -2.49 8.64
C GLY A 113 4.41 -1.45 7.76
N GLU A 114 4.82 -0.21 7.95
CA GLU A 114 4.41 0.93 7.14
C GLU A 114 5.49 1.26 6.10
N TYR A 115 5.06 1.52 4.88
CA TYR A 115 5.94 1.74 3.73
C TYR A 115 5.54 2.98 2.96
N VAL A 116 6.53 3.77 2.57
CA VAL A 116 6.34 4.86 1.61
C VAL A 116 6.60 4.32 0.21
N LEU A 117 5.61 4.46 -0.66
CA LEU A 117 5.62 3.96 -2.03
C LEU A 117 5.34 5.11 -3.02
N PRO A 118 5.80 5.02 -4.27
CA PRO A 118 5.37 5.94 -5.32
C PRO A 118 3.84 5.94 -5.46
N ALA A 119 3.23 7.08 -5.78
CA ALA A 119 1.78 7.19 -5.98
C ALA A 119 1.23 6.28 -7.10
N THR A 120 2.11 5.75 -7.96
CA THR A 120 1.77 4.78 -9.01
C THR A 120 1.90 3.32 -8.58
N ALA A 121 2.28 3.06 -7.31
CA ALA A 121 2.48 1.71 -6.82
C ALA A 121 1.18 0.89 -6.81
N ASN A 122 1.33 -0.41 -6.95
CA ASN A 122 0.24 -1.39 -6.92
C ASN A 122 0.41 -2.38 -5.77
N ILE A 123 -0.55 -3.28 -5.60
CA ILE A 123 -0.54 -4.34 -4.57
C ILE A 123 0.75 -5.17 -4.61
N GLN A 124 1.22 -5.53 -5.81
CA GLN A 124 2.43 -6.33 -5.97
C GLN A 124 3.66 -5.59 -5.41
N MET A 125 3.78 -4.30 -5.69
CA MET A 125 4.88 -3.48 -5.17
C MET A 125 4.82 -3.32 -3.65
N ALA A 126 3.62 -3.17 -3.08
CA ALA A 126 3.42 -3.13 -1.64
C ALA A 126 3.86 -4.44 -0.97
N LEU A 127 3.44 -5.58 -1.51
CA LEU A 127 3.86 -6.90 -1.03
C LEU A 127 5.38 -7.11 -1.17
N GLN A 128 5.97 -6.67 -2.29
CA GLN A 128 7.42 -6.76 -2.50
C GLN A 128 8.20 -5.91 -1.49
N LYS A 129 7.70 -4.74 -1.12
CA LYS A 129 8.32 -3.89 -0.08
C LYS A 129 8.26 -4.52 1.31
N ALA A 130 7.25 -5.36 1.57
CA ALA A 130 7.13 -6.16 2.77
C ALA A 130 7.91 -7.50 2.70
N ASP A 131 8.91 -7.60 1.82
CA ASP A 131 9.75 -8.77 1.57
C ASP A 131 8.95 -10.03 1.15
N GLY A 132 7.76 -9.80 0.59
CA GLY A 132 6.89 -10.83 0.03
C GLY A 132 6.02 -11.57 1.05
N LEU A 133 5.30 -12.53 0.53
CA LEU A 133 4.35 -13.34 1.28
C LEU A 133 5.07 -14.47 2.04
N ARG A 134 4.65 -14.73 3.27
CA ARG A 134 5.10 -15.93 4.01
C ARG A 134 4.42 -17.18 3.46
N SER A 135 5.12 -18.31 3.58
CA SER A 135 4.54 -19.61 3.27
C SER A 135 3.28 -19.85 4.13
N GLY A 136 2.16 -20.17 3.48
CA GLY A 136 0.87 -20.29 4.15
C GLY A 136 0.02 -19.01 4.16
N ALA A 137 0.40 -17.98 3.44
CA ALA A 137 -0.45 -16.83 3.20
C ALA A 137 -1.71 -17.22 2.41
N GLN A 138 -2.89 -16.72 2.83
CA GLN A 138 -4.16 -16.97 2.13
C GLN A 138 -4.35 -15.94 1.01
N ILE A 139 -3.70 -16.17 -0.13
CA ILE A 139 -3.60 -15.21 -1.23
C ILE A 139 -4.90 -14.99 -2.02
N ASN A 140 -5.90 -15.84 -1.84
CA ASN A 140 -7.21 -15.68 -2.49
C ASN A 140 -8.21 -14.84 -1.68
N LYS A 141 -7.79 -14.29 -0.53
CA LYS A 141 -8.64 -13.48 0.35
C LYS A 141 -7.87 -12.34 1.01
N LEU A 142 -7.05 -11.64 0.22
CA LEU A 142 -6.40 -10.43 0.71
C LEU A 142 -7.45 -9.36 1.02
N ARG A 143 -7.17 -8.54 2.00
CA ARG A 143 -8.04 -7.45 2.45
C ARG A 143 -7.34 -6.13 2.35
N LEU A 144 -8.01 -5.16 1.75
CA LEU A 144 -7.59 -3.76 1.72
C LEU A 144 -8.58 -2.94 2.52
N LYS A 145 -8.11 -2.38 3.63
CA LYS A 145 -8.90 -1.48 4.45
C LYS A 145 -8.58 -0.04 4.06
N ARG A 146 -9.62 0.71 3.77
CA ARG A 146 -9.57 2.14 3.43
C ARG A 146 -10.63 2.87 4.23
N ASN A 147 -10.22 3.77 5.12
CA ASN A 147 -11.11 4.34 6.11
C ASN A 147 -11.82 3.21 6.89
N ASP A 148 -13.16 3.18 6.90
CA ASP A 148 -13.95 2.14 7.55
C ASP A 148 -14.47 1.06 6.58
N GLN A 149 -14.00 1.07 5.33
CA GLN A 149 -14.40 0.10 4.30
C GLN A 149 -13.34 -0.97 4.13
N GLU A 150 -13.77 -2.22 4.02
CA GLU A 150 -12.91 -3.37 3.73
C GLU A 150 -13.24 -3.92 2.33
N ILE A 151 -12.21 -4.04 1.49
CA ILE A 151 -12.28 -4.62 0.14
C ILE A 151 -11.55 -5.96 0.19
N VAL A 152 -12.28 -7.05 -0.01
CA VAL A 152 -11.69 -8.40 -0.13
C VAL A 152 -11.45 -8.68 -1.61
N PHE A 153 -10.26 -9.17 -1.96
CA PHE A 153 -9.91 -9.48 -3.33
C PHE A 153 -9.03 -10.72 -3.45
N ASP A 154 -9.03 -11.33 -4.64
CA ASP A 154 -8.30 -12.55 -4.95
C ASP A 154 -7.00 -12.23 -5.69
N TYR A 155 -5.89 -12.20 -4.94
CA TYR A 155 -4.56 -12.00 -5.50
C TYR A 155 -4.07 -13.21 -6.30
N LYS A 156 -4.57 -14.43 -5.97
CA LYS A 156 -4.23 -15.63 -6.72
C LYS A 156 -4.75 -15.55 -8.16
N SER A 157 -5.98 -15.10 -8.35
CA SER A 157 -6.56 -14.91 -9.69
C SER A 157 -5.75 -13.92 -10.53
N TYR A 158 -5.18 -12.88 -9.92
CA TYR A 158 -4.24 -12.00 -10.60
C TYR A 158 -2.95 -12.73 -11.02
N LEU A 159 -2.36 -13.53 -10.12
CA LEU A 159 -1.14 -14.28 -10.45
C LEU A 159 -1.37 -15.31 -11.57
N ASP A 160 -2.55 -15.93 -11.62
CA ASP A 160 -2.91 -16.91 -12.64
C ASP A 160 -3.22 -16.28 -14.00
N SER A 161 -3.84 -15.09 -14.03
CA SER A 161 -4.32 -14.43 -15.26
C SER A 161 -3.39 -13.33 -15.79
N GLY A 162 -2.62 -12.69 -14.92
CA GLY A 162 -1.86 -11.48 -15.23
C GLY A 162 -2.73 -10.21 -15.37
N ASP A 163 -4.05 -10.31 -15.12
CA ASP A 163 -4.96 -9.18 -15.25
C ASP A 163 -4.94 -8.28 -14.01
N ALA A 164 -4.23 -7.16 -14.10
CA ALA A 164 -4.13 -6.20 -13.00
C ALA A 164 -5.43 -5.42 -12.74
N SER A 165 -6.43 -5.50 -13.63
CA SER A 165 -7.71 -4.78 -13.46
C SER A 165 -8.56 -5.33 -12.33
N ILE A 166 -8.33 -6.59 -11.93
CA ILE A 166 -9.02 -7.25 -10.81
C ILE A 166 -8.51 -6.80 -9.43
N LEU A 167 -7.36 -6.13 -9.38
CA LEU A 167 -6.78 -5.64 -8.14
C LEU A 167 -7.27 -4.24 -7.80
N PRO A 168 -7.56 -3.94 -6.53
CA PRO A 168 -7.89 -2.58 -6.12
C PRO A 168 -6.66 -1.67 -6.30
N LYS A 169 -6.92 -0.42 -6.76
CA LYS A 169 -5.88 0.61 -6.79
C LYS A 169 -5.59 1.08 -5.36
N LEU A 170 -4.31 1.19 -5.03
CA LEU A 170 -3.87 1.72 -3.75
C LEU A 170 -4.10 3.23 -3.65
N GLN A 171 -4.35 3.68 -2.43
CA GLN A 171 -4.41 5.09 -2.04
C GLN A 171 -3.60 5.28 -0.76
N SER A 172 -3.17 6.51 -0.49
CA SER A 172 -2.44 6.78 0.74
C SER A 172 -3.29 6.45 1.97
N LEU A 173 -2.63 5.91 3.00
CA LEU A 173 -3.20 5.40 4.25
C LEU A 173 -4.01 4.11 4.14
N ASP A 174 -3.98 3.43 2.99
CA ASP A 174 -4.55 2.08 2.89
C ASP A 174 -3.79 1.09 3.79
N GLU A 175 -4.53 0.15 4.35
CA GLU A 175 -3.98 -0.99 5.08
C GLU A 175 -4.23 -2.28 4.28
N LEU A 176 -3.14 -2.87 3.78
CA LEU A 176 -3.16 -4.17 3.11
C LEU A 176 -2.94 -5.27 4.15
N PHE A 177 -3.91 -6.14 4.34
CA PHE A 177 -3.82 -7.26 5.26
C PHE A 177 -3.79 -8.59 4.50
N VAL A 178 -2.79 -9.41 4.80
CA VAL A 178 -2.62 -10.75 4.25
C VAL A 178 -3.00 -11.77 5.31
N PRO A 179 -4.14 -12.50 5.16
CA PRO A 179 -4.50 -13.52 6.12
C PRO A 179 -3.57 -14.73 6.06
N ALA A 180 -3.41 -15.43 7.18
CA ALA A 180 -2.86 -16.79 7.17
C ALA A 180 -3.91 -17.77 6.63
N SER A 181 -3.44 -18.86 6.00
CA SER A 181 -4.31 -20.00 5.67
C SER A 181 -4.93 -20.56 6.96
N PRO A 182 -6.22 -20.88 6.98
CA PRO A 182 -6.87 -21.47 8.16
C PRO A 182 -6.17 -22.72 8.69
N ILE A 183 -5.54 -23.49 7.80
CA ILE A 183 -4.81 -24.71 8.17
C ILE A 183 -3.52 -24.39 8.93
N ILE A 184 -2.82 -23.30 8.57
CA ILE A 184 -1.53 -22.91 9.17
C ILE A 184 -1.72 -21.93 10.32
N GLY A 185 -2.60 -20.94 10.17
CA GLY A 185 -2.80 -19.89 11.16
C GLY A 185 -3.32 -20.38 12.51
N ASN A 186 -4.19 -21.40 12.52
CA ASN A 186 -4.73 -21.94 13.75
C ASN A 186 -3.70 -22.75 14.55
N VAL A 187 -2.69 -23.29 13.89
CA VAL A 187 -1.61 -24.06 14.55
C VAL A 187 -0.60 -23.11 15.23
N GLU A 188 -0.32 -21.96 14.64
CA GLU A 188 0.66 -21.00 15.22
C GLU A 188 0.09 -20.20 16.41
N MET A 189 -1.24 -19.97 16.47
CA MET A 189 -1.83 -19.14 17.52
C MET A 189 -2.13 -19.87 18.82
N ASP A 190 -2.36 -21.19 18.77
CA ASP A 190 -2.73 -21.99 19.93
C ASP A 190 -1.70 -23.08 20.30
N PHE A 191 -0.53 -23.03 19.67
CA PHE A 191 0.47 -24.06 19.89
C PHE A 191 1.14 -23.90 21.27
N ASP A 192 0.76 -24.76 22.21
CA ASP A 192 1.45 -24.95 23.45
C ASP A 192 2.11 -26.36 23.46
N PRO A 193 3.45 -26.40 23.35
CA PRO A 193 4.16 -27.71 23.34
C PRO A 193 3.85 -28.58 24.55
N ALA A 194 3.46 -27.99 25.69
CA ALA A 194 3.10 -28.71 26.91
C ALA A 194 1.74 -29.40 26.81
N LYS A 195 0.88 -28.98 25.88
CA LYS A 195 -0.46 -29.58 25.65
C LYS A 195 -0.44 -30.75 24.66
N ILE A 196 0.70 -31.05 24.03
CA ILE A 196 0.82 -32.22 23.17
C ILE A 196 0.72 -33.50 24.06
N PRO A 197 -0.22 -34.40 23.79
CA PRO A 197 -0.32 -35.61 24.56
C PRO A 197 1.01 -36.39 24.57
N ASP A 198 1.42 -36.88 25.72
CA ASP A 198 2.58 -37.76 25.85
C ASP A 198 2.18 -39.18 25.39
N ALA A 199 1.83 -39.26 24.11
CA ALA A 199 1.29 -40.42 23.43
C ALA A 199 2.15 -40.74 22.20
N GLY A 200 1.81 -41.81 21.49
CA GLY A 200 2.57 -42.31 20.35
C GLY A 200 3.63 -43.32 20.74
N ASP A 201 4.31 -43.90 19.75
CA ASP A 201 5.25 -45.02 19.95
C ASP A 201 6.63 -44.57 20.50
N ALA A 202 6.85 -43.30 20.63
CA ALA A 202 8.09 -42.71 21.13
C ALA A 202 7.85 -41.60 22.19
N ALA A 203 6.80 -41.75 22.99
CA ALA A 203 6.36 -40.74 23.97
C ALA A 203 7.47 -40.30 24.95
N ARG A 204 8.43 -41.17 25.25
CA ARG A 204 9.55 -40.92 26.18
C ARG A 204 10.90 -40.70 25.48
N ASP A 205 10.92 -40.68 24.15
CA ASP A 205 12.14 -40.48 23.38
C ASP A 205 12.33 -38.99 23.10
N SER A 206 13.40 -38.40 23.61
CA SER A 206 13.73 -36.98 23.39
C SER A 206 14.09 -36.64 21.93
N SER A 207 14.39 -37.67 21.13
CA SER A 207 14.67 -37.54 19.69
C SER A 207 13.44 -37.78 18.79
N ALA A 208 12.28 -38.08 19.40
CA ALA A 208 11.06 -38.29 18.65
C ALA A 208 10.50 -37.04 17.99
N ILE A 209 9.89 -37.20 16.84
CA ILE A 209 9.15 -36.13 16.15
C ILE A 209 7.73 -36.06 16.72
N LYS A 210 7.34 -34.87 17.19
CA LYS A 210 5.99 -34.62 17.66
C LYS A 210 5.08 -34.26 16.49
N VAL A 211 3.96 -35.01 16.36
CA VAL A 211 2.92 -34.77 15.37
C VAL A 211 1.65 -34.30 16.08
N PHE A 212 1.10 -33.18 15.67
CA PHE A 212 -0.10 -32.57 16.27
C PHE A 212 -0.92 -31.83 15.21
N GLY A 213 -2.13 -31.44 15.56
CA GLY A 213 -3.08 -30.76 14.66
C GLY A 213 -4.22 -31.69 14.29
N GLU A 214 -4.76 -31.58 13.08
CA GLU A 214 -5.88 -32.38 12.58
C GLU A 214 -5.44 -33.76 12.16
N VAL A 215 -4.95 -34.57 13.13
CA VAL A 215 -4.60 -35.97 12.97
C VAL A 215 -5.38 -36.79 13.99
N MET A 216 -5.70 -38.05 13.68
CA MET A 216 -6.49 -38.91 14.58
C MET A 216 -5.77 -39.23 15.89
N SER A 217 -4.46 -39.34 15.85
CA SER A 217 -3.63 -39.75 16.99
C SER A 217 -2.42 -38.83 17.14
N PRO A 218 -2.61 -37.59 17.66
CA PRO A 218 -1.48 -36.69 17.93
C PRO A 218 -0.58 -37.30 19.01
N GLY A 219 0.75 -37.08 18.85
CA GLY A 219 1.72 -37.63 19.79
C GLY A 219 3.15 -37.60 19.30
N SER A 220 4.03 -38.34 20.00
CA SER A 220 5.45 -38.46 19.68
C SER A 220 5.73 -39.77 18.93
N PHE A 221 6.39 -39.66 17.79
CA PHE A 221 6.67 -40.81 16.91
C PHE A 221 8.17 -40.91 16.62
N SER A 222 8.70 -42.14 16.70
CA SER A 222 10.11 -42.38 16.36
C SER A 222 10.36 -42.12 14.88
N PHE A 223 11.36 -41.32 14.57
CA PHE A 223 11.85 -41.17 13.20
C PHE A 223 12.88 -42.27 12.92
N ARG A 224 12.63 -43.07 11.89
CA ARG A 224 13.56 -44.11 11.45
C ARG A 224 14.22 -43.66 10.16
N GLU A 225 15.52 -43.90 10.05
CA GLU A 225 16.28 -43.62 8.85
C GLU A 225 15.67 -44.30 7.62
N GLY A 226 15.51 -43.59 6.52
CA GLY A 226 14.83 -44.09 5.30
C GLY A 226 13.32 -43.96 5.27
N LYS A 227 12.68 -43.37 6.29
CA LYS A 227 11.25 -43.06 6.32
C LYS A 227 11.01 -41.58 6.01
N SER A 228 9.86 -41.30 5.42
CA SER A 228 9.45 -39.92 5.08
C SER A 228 8.55 -39.29 6.15
N ILE A 229 8.37 -38.00 6.11
CA ILE A 229 7.39 -37.27 6.94
C ILE A 229 5.97 -37.78 6.68
N ILE A 230 5.68 -38.25 5.45
CA ILE A 230 4.39 -38.82 5.06
C ILE A 230 4.09 -40.08 5.86
N ASP A 231 5.12 -40.96 6.09
CA ASP A 231 4.96 -42.16 6.91
C ASP A 231 4.59 -41.78 8.36
N LEU A 232 5.12 -40.69 8.91
CA LEU A 232 4.77 -40.22 10.25
C LEU A 232 3.34 -39.71 10.30
N LEU A 233 2.89 -38.94 9.30
CA LEU A 233 1.53 -38.46 9.20
C LEU A 233 0.53 -39.62 9.10
N MET A 234 0.81 -40.64 8.26
CA MET A 234 -0.02 -41.80 8.16
C MET A 234 -0.10 -42.61 9.49
N ARG A 235 0.97 -42.64 10.27
CA ARG A 235 0.98 -43.28 11.60
C ARG A 235 0.17 -42.47 12.62
N ALA A 236 0.11 -41.19 12.47
CA ALA A 236 -0.72 -40.29 13.28
C ALA A 236 -2.19 -40.26 12.80
N GLY A 237 -2.54 -40.96 11.73
CA GLY A 237 -3.89 -41.00 11.19
C GLY A 237 -4.27 -39.76 10.40
N GLY A 238 -3.31 -39.18 9.70
CA GLY A 238 -3.50 -38.01 8.81
C GLY A 238 -3.79 -38.45 7.37
#